data_c76a1adf3ce55ba5cc77bb964c186340
#
_entry.id   c76a1adf3ce55ba5cc77bb964c186340
#
_cell.length_a   1.000
_cell.length_b   1.000
_cell.length_c   1.000
_cell.angle_alpha   90.00
_cell.angle_beta   90.00
_cell.angle_gamma   90.00
#
_symmetry.space_group_name_H-M   'P 1'
#
loop_
_entity.id
_entity.type
_entity.pdbx_description
1 polymer ?
#
loop_
_entity_poly.entity_id
_entity_poly.type
_entity_poly.pdbx_seq_one_letter_code
_entity_poly.pdbx_strand_id
1 'polypeptide(L)'
;MSSSADSNYSLWKASRKLTRPLPPQIIPPIRCPQGGWARNPIEKANLFANYLSNIFKPHSSNTAPEITEYLHSTFQMSLPIKPFTSLEVTELIHRLSPRKAQGHDQISNKAIKELPVKGIALISSIFNAILRLEYYPKTWKTSKITLIPKPGKPIHETSSYRPISLLPTLSKLFEKLLTNRLFPLLEDLKTLPDHQFGIRKQHSTIEQIHQITHNISQTLEKKKYCSAVFLDIQQAFDKVWHERLLYKLKKVLPHTYYSILKPYLTNRQFMVKYADAITTTFPIEAGTPQGSVLGPLLFSIYTTDLPISTGITIATFADDTALLASHANPTIASSTFQRGLDSMEKWFHKWGFKINEKKSTYVTFTLRKQICPQVSINNITVPNKDTVRYLGMTLDRRLTWKQHILDKSKQLRDKLNKFYWLIGRRSSLSTQIKITLYKAVIKPVWTYGIQLWGTANNSNIEILQRFQSKTLRSLLNASWYVTNETIHRNLKIPTVKDEMHKSRSRYNTGVNNHHNPLVTQLLDTTDQTRRLKRKYPLD
;
A
#
# COMPACT_ATOMS: atom_id res chain seq x y z
N MET A 1 -34.12 1.17 18.38
CA MET A 1 -33.42 0.13 17.60
C MET A 1 -34.32 -1.09 17.61
N SER A 2 -34.95 -1.41 16.49
CA SER A 2 -35.87 -2.53 16.36
C SER A 2 -35.15 -3.86 16.44
N SER A 3 -35.76 -4.84 17.09
CA SER A 3 -35.35 -6.23 17.23
C SER A 3 -35.47 -6.98 15.90
N SER A 4 -34.72 -6.61 14.88
CA SER A 4 -34.67 -7.38 13.65
C SER A 4 -33.57 -8.43 13.73
N ALA A 5 -33.80 -9.59 13.14
CA ALA A 5 -32.88 -10.74 13.08
C ALA A 5 -31.48 -10.40 12.49
N ASP A 6 -31.28 -9.18 12.02
CA ASP A 6 -30.06 -8.64 11.39
C ASP A 6 -29.31 -7.65 12.30
N SER A 7 -29.25 -7.92 13.61
CA SER A 7 -28.55 -7.07 14.58
C SER A 7 -27.09 -6.83 14.23
N ASN A 8 -26.40 -7.81 13.61
CA ASN A 8 -25.02 -7.67 13.13
C ASN A 8 -24.89 -6.67 11.96
N TYR A 9 -25.87 -6.60 11.07
CA TYR A 9 -25.87 -5.64 9.95
C TYR A 9 -26.11 -4.21 10.43
N SER A 10 -27.02 -4.00 11.37
CA SER A 10 -27.30 -2.67 11.93
C SER A 10 -26.13 -2.13 12.75
N LEU A 11 -25.43 -2.98 13.50
CA LEU A 11 -24.21 -2.63 14.25
C LEU A 11 -23.03 -2.34 13.33
N TRP A 12 -22.86 -3.13 12.29
CA TRP A 12 -21.84 -2.86 11.27
C TRP A 12 -22.10 -1.55 10.55
N LYS A 13 -23.36 -1.22 10.29
CA LYS A 13 -23.79 0.06 9.70
C LYS A 13 -23.55 1.23 10.65
N ALA A 14 -23.80 1.06 11.95
CA ALA A 14 -23.53 2.07 12.98
C ALA A 14 -22.01 2.27 13.18
N SER A 15 -21.25 1.17 13.34
CA SER A 15 -19.79 1.20 13.43
C SER A 15 -19.15 1.84 12.19
N ARG A 16 -19.68 1.55 10.99
CA ARG A 16 -19.22 2.12 9.74
C ARG A 16 -19.61 3.59 9.56
N LYS A 17 -20.75 4.05 10.10
CA LYS A 17 -21.08 5.49 10.19
C LYS A 17 -20.12 6.23 11.09
N LEU A 18 -19.62 5.61 12.15
CA LEU A 18 -18.68 6.21 13.09
C LEU A 18 -17.23 6.16 12.61
N THR A 19 -16.88 5.13 11.80
CA THR A 19 -15.56 5.03 11.16
C THR A 19 -15.52 5.73 9.80
N ARG A 20 -16.67 6.06 9.21
CA ARG A 20 -16.69 6.97 8.07
C ARG A 20 -16.20 8.34 8.55
N PRO A 21 -15.29 8.97 7.78
CA PRO A 21 -15.26 10.43 7.84
C PRO A 21 -16.70 10.92 7.70
N LEU A 22 -17.08 11.88 8.51
CA LEU A 22 -18.34 12.62 8.43
C LEU A 22 -18.85 12.71 6.99
N PRO A 23 -20.20 12.76 6.77
CA PRO A 23 -20.82 12.87 5.44
C PRO A 23 -20.02 13.86 4.61
N PRO A 24 -19.91 13.69 3.29
CA PRO A 24 -18.91 14.37 2.48
C PRO A 24 -18.76 15.79 2.98
N GLN A 25 -17.69 16.01 3.75
CA GLN A 25 -17.43 17.35 4.26
C GLN A 25 -17.46 18.20 3.02
N ILE A 26 -18.42 19.11 2.97
CA ILE A 26 -18.39 20.18 1.98
C ILE A 26 -16.96 20.67 2.03
N ILE A 27 -16.17 20.31 1.00
CA ILE A 27 -14.77 20.74 0.96
C ILE A 27 -14.83 22.25 1.17
N PRO A 28 -14.14 22.78 2.20
CA PRO A 28 -14.17 24.21 2.44
C PRO A 28 -13.69 24.96 1.18
N PRO A 29 -13.81 26.27 1.14
CA PRO A 29 -13.21 27.06 0.06
C PRO A 29 -11.76 26.64 -0.16
N ILE A 30 -11.38 26.41 -1.41
CA ILE A 30 -10.02 26.02 -1.79
C ILE A 30 -9.26 27.25 -2.23
N ARG A 31 -8.02 27.39 -1.76
CA ARG A 31 -7.16 28.51 -2.11
C ARG A 31 -6.71 28.40 -3.58
N CYS A 32 -6.92 29.47 -4.35
CA CYS A 32 -6.44 29.55 -5.73
C CYS A 32 -4.95 29.94 -5.76
N PRO A 33 -4.14 29.37 -6.67
CA PRO A 33 -2.72 29.73 -6.80
C PRO A 33 -2.48 31.22 -7.11
N GLN A 34 -3.41 31.84 -7.83
CA GLN A 34 -3.36 33.28 -8.23
C GLN A 34 -3.96 34.22 -7.17
N GLY A 35 -4.30 33.70 -6.00
CA GLY A 35 -5.01 34.45 -4.94
C GLY A 35 -6.52 34.23 -5.01
N GLY A 36 -7.20 34.49 -3.87
CA GLY A 36 -8.64 34.26 -3.75
C GLY A 36 -9.03 32.81 -3.40
N TRP A 37 -10.33 32.51 -3.46
CA TRP A 37 -10.93 31.26 -2.99
C TRP A 37 -11.98 30.72 -3.96
N ALA A 38 -11.82 29.49 -4.39
CA ALA A 38 -12.85 28.75 -5.11
C ALA A 38 -13.93 28.31 -4.11
N ARG A 39 -15.17 28.80 -4.28
CA ARG A 39 -16.29 28.56 -3.38
C ARG A 39 -17.33 27.63 -4.01
N ASN A 40 -17.65 27.83 -5.27
CA ASN A 40 -18.65 27.06 -5.98
C ASN A 40 -18.17 25.66 -6.37
N PRO A 41 -19.04 24.65 -6.46
CA PRO A 41 -18.65 23.29 -6.85
C PRO A 41 -17.90 23.21 -8.17
N ILE A 42 -18.31 23.96 -9.19
CA ILE A 42 -17.66 23.97 -10.50
C ILE A 42 -16.28 24.63 -10.49
N GLU A 43 -16.12 25.73 -9.74
CA GLU A 43 -14.81 26.38 -9.54
C GLU A 43 -13.82 25.43 -8.87
N LYS A 44 -14.26 24.75 -7.80
CA LYS A 44 -13.44 23.76 -7.11
C LYS A 44 -13.08 22.60 -8.02
N ALA A 45 -14.04 22.05 -8.77
CA ALA A 45 -13.81 20.97 -9.72
C ALA A 45 -12.76 21.37 -10.76
N ASN A 46 -12.90 22.56 -11.36
CA ASN A 46 -11.96 23.08 -12.35
C ASN A 46 -10.56 23.36 -11.77
N LEU A 47 -10.50 23.89 -10.54
CA LEU A 47 -9.24 24.12 -9.83
C LEU A 47 -8.48 22.81 -9.60
N PHE A 48 -9.19 21.76 -9.16
CA PHE A 48 -8.61 20.43 -9.01
C PHE A 48 -8.22 19.82 -10.37
N ALA A 49 -9.02 20.00 -11.41
CA ALA A 49 -8.68 19.49 -12.74
C ALA A 49 -7.40 20.12 -13.30
N ASN A 50 -7.25 21.44 -13.17
CA ASN A 50 -6.04 22.14 -13.56
C ASN A 50 -4.81 21.68 -12.75
N TYR A 51 -4.97 21.50 -11.43
CA TYR A 51 -3.91 20.96 -10.59
C TYR A 51 -3.50 19.55 -11.00
N LEU A 52 -4.48 18.66 -11.25
CA LEU A 52 -4.24 17.27 -11.67
C LEU A 52 -3.69 17.18 -13.09
N SER A 53 -4.06 18.08 -14.00
CA SER A 53 -3.48 18.16 -15.34
C SER A 53 -1.97 18.36 -15.29
N ASN A 54 -1.47 19.17 -14.35
CA ASN A 54 -0.04 19.33 -14.12
C ASN A 54 0.61 18.10 -13.44
N ILE A 55 -0.13 17.39 -12.61
CA ILE A 55 0.36 16.15 -11.98
C ILE A 55 0.52 15.05 -13.03
N PHE A 56 -0.46 14.86 -13.91
CA PHE A 56 -0.48 13.80 -14.91
C PHE A 56 0.36 14.11 -16.16
N LYS A 57 1.35 14.99 -16.02
CA LYS A 57 2.42 15.24 -16.99
C LYS A 57 3.73 14.67 -16.50
N PRO A 58 4.60 14.18 -17.35
CA PRO A 58 5.94 13.75 -16.95
C PRO A 58 6.75 14.93 -16.39
N HIS A 59 7.75 14.64 -15.55
CA HIS A 59 8.63 15.69 -15.01
C HIS A 59 9.56 16.31 -16.05
N SER A 60 9.83 15.62 -17.16
CA SER A 60 10.64 16.04 -18.27
C SER A 60 9.90 15.68 -19.56
N SER A 61 9.95 16.51 -20.56
CA SER A 61 9.34 16.25 -21.88
C SER A 61 10.29 15.56 -22.86
N ASN A 62 11.59 15.48 -22.54
CA ASN A 62 12.58 14.96 -23.46
C ASN A 62 12.76 13.45 -23.27
N THR A 63 12.24 12.67 -24.20
CA THR A 63 12.55 11.24 -24.32
C THR A 63 13.93 11.07 -24.92
N ALA A 64 14.75 10.19 -24.34
CA ALA A 64 16.05 9.87 -24.92
C ALA A 64 15.87 9.28 -26.34
N PRO A 65 16.68 9.71 -27.34
CA PRO A 65 16.56 9.22 -28.72
C PRO A 65 16.53 7.69 -28.81
N GLU A 66 17.35 7.01 -28.03
CA GLU A 66 17.40 5.55 -27.94
C GLU A 66 16.05 4.90 -27.60
N ILE A 67 15.25 5.53 -26.74
CA ILE A 67 13.92 5.04 -26.35
C ILE A 67 12.97 5.15 -27.54
N THR A 68 12.99 6.29 -28.23
CA THR A 68 12.14 6.55 -29.39
C THR A 68 12.47 5.58 -30.53
N GLU A 69 13.74 5.38 -30.85
CA GLU A 69 14.21 4.46 -31.87
C GLU A 69 13.76 3.02 -31.53
N TYR A 70 13.98 2.58 -30.29
CA TYR A 70 13.55 1.25 -29.86
C TYR A 70 12.03 1.06 -29.93
N LEU A 71 11.24 2.06 -29.63
CA LEU A 71 9.77 2.00 -29.74
C LEU A 71 9.32 1.84 -31.21
N HIS A 72 10.07 2.40 -32.17
CA HIS A 72 9.81 2.26 -33.62
C HIS A 72 10.42 1.00 -34.24
N SER A 73 11.33 0.29 -33.57
CA SER A 73 11.92 -0.92 -34.08
C SER A 73 10.87 -2.03 -34.28
N THR A 74 11.17 -2.98 -35.18
CA THR A 74 10.33 -4.15 -35.39
C THR A 74 10.20 -4.97 -34.11
N PHE A 75 9.08 -5.65 -33.95
CA PHE A 75 8.82 -6.53 -32.83
C PHE A 75 8.72 -7.97 -33.33
N GLN A 76 9.35 -8.91 -32.62
CA GLN A 76 9.21 -10.32 -32.94
C GLN A 76 7.77 -10.76 -32.69
N MET A 77 7.12 -11.34 -33.68
CA MET A 77 5.78 -11.86 -33.55
C MET A 77 5.72 -12.95 -32.46
N SER A 78 4.66 -12.95 -31.71
CA SER A 78 4.40 -13.93 -30.65
C SER A 78 3.04 -14.58 -30.84
N LEU A 79 2.83 -15.74 -30.21
CA LEU A 79 1.55 -16.42 -30.23
C LEU A 79 0.45 -15.52 -29.64
N PRO A 80 -0.78 -15.58 -30.19
CA PRO A 80 -1.90 -14.81 -29.69
C PRO A 80 -2.24 -15.19 -28.24
N ILE A 81 -2.77 -14.23 -27.50
CA ILE A 81 -3.22 -14.48 -26.13
C ILE A 81 -4.41 -15.45 -26.18
N LYS A 82 -4.35 -16.49 -25.35
CA LYS A 82 -5.46 -17.46 -25.21
C LYS A 82 -6.76 -16.71 -24.92
N PRO A 83 -7.84 -16.94 -25.70
CA PRO A 83 -9.14 -16.30 -25.48
C PRO A 83 -9.66 -16.52 -24.07
N PHE A 84 -10.40 -15.55 -23.56
CA PHE A 84 -11.11 -15.67 -22.29
C PHE A 84 -12.35 -16.53 -22.46
N THR A 85 -12.54 -17.48 -21.55
CA THR A 85 -13.75 -18.31 -21.53
C THR A 85 -14.88 -17.59 -20.82
N SER A 86 -16.12 -17.91 -21.18
CA SER A 86 -17.30 -17.37 -20.48
C SER A 86 -17.30 -17.76 -19.00
N LEU A 87 -16.71 -18.89 -18.63
CA LEU A 87 -16.57 -19.31 -17.23
C LEU A 87 -15.66 -18.37 -16.46
N GLU A 88 -14.48 -18.02 -16.99
CA GLU A 88 -13.56 -17.06 -16.35
C GLU A 88 -14.25 -15.70 -16.11
N VAL A 89 -15.01 -15.23 -17.10
CA VAL A 89 -15.76 -13.97 -17.01
C VAL A 89 -16.85 -14.06 -15.94
N THR A 90 -17.59 -15.17 -15.91
CA THR A 90 -18.65 -15.43 -14.91
C THR A 90 -18.11 -15.45 -13.50
N GLU A 91 -17.02 -16.16 -13.25
CA GLU A 91 -16.37 -16.20 -11.93
C GLU A 91 -15.95 -14.82 -11.44
N LEU A 92 -15.39 -13.99 -12.32
CA LEU A 92 -15.00 -12.63 -11.94
C LEU A 92 -16.22 -11.74 -11.66
N ILE A 93 -17.31 -11.88 -12.44
CA ILE A 93 -18.56 -11.15 -12.21
C ILE A 93 -19.14 -11.54 -10.84
N HIS A 94 -19.17 -12.81 -10.49
CA HIS A 94 -19.66 -13.27 -9.17
C HIS A 94 -18.85 -12.69 -8.00
N ARG A 95 -17.54 -12.49 -8.18
CA ARG A 95 -16.65 -11.90 -7.16
C ARG A 95 -16.77 -10.37 -7.07
N LEU A 96 -17.51 -9.70 -7.95
CA LEU A 96 -17.69 -8.25 -7.87
C LEU A 96 -18.43 -7.85 -6.59
N SER A 97 -17.92 -6.85 -5.90
CA SER A 97 -18.65 -6.24 -4.77
C SER A 97 -19.72 -5.27 -5.30
N PRO A 98 -21.01 -5.49 -5.02
CA PRO A 98 -22.10 -4.66 -5.54
C PRO A 98 -22.06 -3.19 -5.06
N ARG A 99 -21.31 -2.92 -3.99
CA ARG A 99 -21.24 -1.59 -3.34
C ARG A 99 -20.11 -0.69 -3.83
N LYS A 100 -19.31 -1.12 -4.81
CA LYS A 100 -18.22 -0.27 -5.35
C LYS A 100 -18.77 0.83 -6.24
N ALA A 101 -18.12 1.99 -6.19
CA ALA A 101 -18.45 3.13 -7.05
C ALA A 101 -18.22 2.79 -8.53
N GLN A 102 -19.15 3.27 -9.35
CA GLN A 102 -19.17 3.11 -10.81
C GLN A 102 -18.33 4.19 -11.53
N GLY A 103 -17.94 3.89 -12.75
CA GLY A 103 -17.22 4.83 -13.62
C GLY A 103 -18.08 6.01 -14.07
N HIS A 104 -17.63 6.69 -15.12
CA HIS A 104 -18.39 7.78 -15.75
C HIS A 104 -19.63 7.28 -16.53
N ASP A 105 -19.57 6.02 -17.00
CA ASP A 105 -20.63 5.30 -17.71
C ASP A 105 -21.82 4.90 -16.82
N GLN A 106 -21.71 5.11 -15.51
CA GLN A 106 -22.71 4.79 -14.50
C GLN A 106 -23.13 3.31 -14.43
N ILE A 107 -22.41 2.40 -15.10
CA ILE A 107 -22.68 0.97 -15.04
C ILE A 107 -22.20 0.42 -13.70
N SER A 108 -23.15 0.00 -12.86
CA SER A 108 -22.86 -0.52 -11.53
C SER A 108 -22.44 -2.00 -11.56
N ASN A 109 -21.64 -2.42 -10.58
CA ASN A 109 -21.34 -3.83 -10.39
C ASN A 109 -22.62 -4.67 -10.16
N LYS A 110 -23.64 -4.08 -9.54
CA LYS A 110 -24.92 -4.76 -9.33
C LYS A 110 -25.60 -5.09 -10.66
N ALA A 111 -25.67 -4.12 -11.58
CA ALA A 111 -26.26 -4.34 -12.90
C ALA A 111 -25.54 -5.46 -13.68
N ILE A 112 -24.19 -5.50 -13.62
CA ILE A 112 -23.42 -6.56 -14.29
C ILE A 112 -23.67 -7.94 -13.66
N LYS A 113 -23.85 -8.01 -12.34
CA LYS A 113 -24.15 -9.29 -11.65
C LYS A 113 -25.53 -9.86 -11.99
N GLU A 114 -26.46 -9.03 -12.37
CA GLU A 114 -27.83 -9.42 -12.75
C GLU A 114 -27.97 -9.75 -14.26
N LEU A 115 -26.86 -9.75 -15.01
CA LEU A 115 -26.91 -10.07 -16.44
C LEU A 115 -27.25 -11.55 -16.67
N PRO A 116 -28.12 -11.86 -17.65
CA PRO A 116 -28.40 -13.21 -18.06
C PRO A 116 -27.17 -13.85 -18.74
N VAL A 117 -27.14 -15.17 -18.86
CA VAL A 117 -26.05 -15.94 -19.48
C VAL A 117 -25.68 -15.41 -20.88
N LYS A 118 -26.66 -15.05 -21.70
CA LYS A 118 -26.45 -14.45 -23.03
C LYS A 118 -25.67 -13.12 -22.94
N GLY A 119 -25.96 -12.30 -21.92
CA GLY A 119 -25.25 -11.05 -21.67
C GLY A 119 -23.78 -11.28 -21.29
N ILE A 120 -23.52 -12.30 -20.48
CA ILE A 120 -22.14 -12.68 -20.09
C ILE A 120 -21.37 -13.23 -21.30
N ALA A 121 -22.02 -14.04 -22.15
CA ALA A 121 -21.43 -14.52 -23.40
C ALA A 121 -21.05 -13.37 -24.34
N LEU A 122 -21.93 -12.34 -24.46
CA LEU A 122 -21.62 -11.15 -25.24
C LEU A 122 -20.42 -10.38 -24.69
N ILE A 123 -20.34 -10.20 -23.36
CA ILE A 123 -19.17 -9.57 -22.73
C ILE A 123 -17.89 -10.36 -23.03
N SER A 124 -17.93 -11.70 -22.95
CA SER A 124 -16.80 -12.57 -23.28
C SER A 124 -16.38 -12.39 -24.74
N SER A 125 -17.33 -12.31 -25.66
CA SER A 125 -17.08 -12.06 -27.09
C SER A 125 -16.45 -10.69 -27.34
N ILE A 126 -16.92 -9.64 -26.66
CA ILE A 126 -16.34 -8.29 -26.71
C ILE A 126 -14.89 -8.32 -26.19
N PHE A 127 -14.62 -8.96 -25.06
CA PHE A 127 -13.27 -9.05 -24.51
C PHE A 127 -12.32 -9.81 -25.45
N ASN A 128 -12.78 -10.87 -26.09
CA ASN A 128 -11.99 -11.61 -27.07
C ASN A 128 -11.79 -10.83 -28.38
N ALA A 129 -12.77 -10.02 -28.79
CA ALA A 129 -12.60 -9.09 -29.91
C ALA A 129 -11.53 -8.03 -29.62
N ILE A 130 -11.48 -7.49 -28.38
CA ILE A 130 -10.44 -6.55 -27.93
C ILE A 130 -9.04 -7.21 -28.05
N LEU A 131 -8.89 -8.47 -27.61
CA LEU A 131 -7.64 -9.20 -27.75
C LEU A 131 -7.22 -9.37 -29.20
N ARG A 132 -8.15 -9.81 -30.07
CA ARG A 132 -7.89 -10.10 -31.49
C ARG A 132 -7.59 -8.85 -32.30
N LEU A 133 -8.29 -7.73 -32.02
CA LEU A 133 -8.16 -6.46 -32.74
C LEU A 133 -7.07 -5.56 -32.14
N GLU A 134 -6.46 -5.97 -31.03
CA GLU A 134 -5.47 -5.17 -30.29
C GLU A 134 -5.97 -3.74 -29.99
N TYR A 135 -7.27 -3.62 -29.79
CA TYR A 135 -7.98 -2.34 -29.63
C TYR A 135 -8.52 -2.18 -28.22
N TYR A 136 -8.21 -1.05 -27.57
CA TYR A 136 -8.77 -0.72 -26.27
C TYR A 136 -9.85 0.38 -26.41
N PRO A 137 -11.10 0.13 -25.97
CA PRO A 137 -12.23 1.05 -26.21
C PRO A 137 -11.98 2.47 -25.67
N LYS A 138 -12.27 3.49 -26.48
CA LYS A 138 -12.06 4.91 -26.13
C LYS A 138 -12.81 5.29 -24.85
N THR A 139 -14.05 4.83 -24.69
CA THR A 139 -14.89 5.08 -23.52
C THR A 139 -14.26 4.54 -22.22
N TRP A 140 -13.47 3.49 -22.28
CA TRP A 140 -12.82 2.93 -21.10
C TRP A 140 -11.54 3.69 -20.69
N LYS A 141 -11.04 4.58 -21.55
CA LYS A 141 -9.87 5.40 -21.27
C LYS A 141 -10.17 6.63 -20.43
N THR A 142 -11.46 6.99 -20.30
CA THR A 142 -11.89 8.14 -19.50
C THR A 142 -12.11 7.73 -18.05
N SER A 143 -11.43 8.39 -17.13
CA SER A 143 -11.58 8.18 -15.70
C SER A 143 -12.33 9.33 -15.03
N LYS A 144 -13.28 8.99 -14.16
CA LYS A 144 -13.92 9.97 -13.27
C LYS A 144 -13.14 10.04 -11.96
N ILE A 145 -12.52 11.19 -11.68
CA ILE A 145 -11.73 11.38 -10.47
C ILE A 145 -12.60 11.87 -9.33
N THR A 146 -12.48 11.20 -8.19
CA THR A 146 -13.03 11.61 -6.90
C THR A 146 -11.88 11.94 -5.95
N LEU A 147 -12.04 13.00 -5.16
CA LEU A 147 -11.01 13.56 -4.29
C LEU A 147 -11.20 13.07 -2.86
N ILE A 148 -10.16 12.51 -2.26
CA ILE A 148 -10.16 12.06 -0.86
C ILE A 148 -9.12 12.87 -0.07
N PRO A 149 -9.53 13.59 1.03
CA PRO A 149 -8.59 14.37 1.81
C PRO A 149 -7.55 13.46 2.50
N LYS A 150 -6.30 13.90 2.50
CA LYS A 150 -5.20 13.25 3.23
C LYS A 150 -5.33 13.58 4.72
N PRO A 151 -5.26 12.58 5.63
CA PRO A 151 -5.34 12.84 7.06
C PRO A 151 -4.24 13.81 7.55
N GLY A 152 -4.61 14.80 8.36
CA GLY A 152 -3.66 15.73 8.96
C GLY A 152 -3.05 16.77 8.01
N LYS A 153 -3.60 16.93 6.80
CA LYS A 153 -3.19 17.99 5.86
C LYS A 153 -4.21 19.14 5.83
N PRO A 154 -3.77 20.36 5.48
CA PRO A 154 -4.67 21.51 5.34
C PRO A 154 -5.73 21.23 4.27
N ILE A 155 -7.01 21.30 4.65
CA ILE A 155 -8.12 20.93 3.76
C ILE A 155 -8.43 21.97 2.66
N HIS A 156 -7.82 23.15 2.76
CA HIS A 156 -7.98 24.24 1.78
C HIS A 156 -6.96 24.22 0.64
N GLU A 157 -6.03 23.24 0.63
CA GLU A 157 -5.01 23.09 -0.41
C GLU A 157 -5.35 21.92 -1.35
N THR A 158 -5.20 22.12 -2.66
CA THR A 158 -5.39 21.05 -3.67
C THR A 158 -4.42 19.88 -3.46
N SER A 159 -3.19 20.15 -3.01
CA SER A 159 -2.14 19.15 -2.73
C SER A 159 -2.50 18.19 -1.59
N SER A 160 -3.45 18.57 -0.76
CA SER A 160 -3.93 17.80 0.41
C SER A 160 -4.91 16.70 0.06
N TYR A 161 -5.22 16.50 -1.21
CA TYR A 161 -6.15 15.48 -1.67
C TYR A 161 -5.46 14.38 -2.46
N ARG A 162 -6.04 13.16 -2.40
CA ARG A 162 -5.66 12.03 -3.25
C ARG A 162 -6.69 11.89 -4.36
N PRO A 163 -6.27 11.86 -5.64
CA PRO A 163 -7.16 11.57 -6.74
C PRO A 163 -7.44 10.06 -6.80
N ILE A 164 -8.69 9.65 -6.75
CA ILE A 164 -9.09 8.26 -6.98
C ILE A 164 -9.80 8.17 -8.32
N SER A 165 -9.24 7.41 -9.23
CA SER A 165 -9.77 7.18 -10.58
C SER A 165 -10.86 6.11 -10.56
N LEU A 166 -12.09 6.50 -10.85
CA LEU A 166 -13.21 5.60 -11.04
C LEU A 166 -13.32 5.25 -12.53
N LEU A 167 -12.85 4.06 -12.89
CA LEU A 167 -12.91 3.51 -14.24
C LEU A 167 -14.22 2.74 -14.47
N PRO A 168 -14.68 2.58 -15.72
CA PRO A 168 -15.78 1.70 -16.10
C PRO A 168 -15.63 0.29 -15.54
N THR A 169 -16.75 -0.32 -15.12
CA THR A 169 -16.71 -1.65 -14.50
C THR A 169 -16.22 -2.71 -15.48
N LEU A 170 -16.66 -2.64 -16.76
CA LEU A 170 -16.20 -3.57 -17.80
C LEU A 170 -14.69 -3.44 -18.06
N SER A 171 -14.15 -2.22 -18.05
CA SER A 171 -12.71 -1.97 -18.12
C SER A 171 -11.97 -2.71 -17.00
N LYS A 172 -12.44 -2.59 -15.75
CA LYS A 172 -11.82 -3.27 -14.59
C LYS A 172 -11.92 -4.80 -14.67
N LEU A 173 -12.99 -5.34 -15.24
CA LEU A 173 -13.13 -6.77 -15.47
C LEU A 173 -12.12 -7.25 -16.50
N PHE A 174 -12.01 -6.54 -17.64
CA PHE A 174 -11.02 -6.84 -18.67
C PHE A 174 -9.59 -6.73 -18.11
N GLU A 175 -9.28 -5.64 -17.40
CA GLU A 175 -7.98 -5.48 -16.72
C GLU A 175 -7.68 -6.64 -15.77
N LYS A 176 -8.69 -7.16 -15.05
CA LYS A 176 -8.51 -8.29 -14.13
C LYS A 176 -8.21 -9.59 -14.85
N LEU A 177 -8.91 -9.87 -15.97
CA LEU A 177 -8.64 -11.02 -16.82
C LEU A 177 -7.21 -10.94 -17.38
N LEU A 178 -6.83 -9.77 -17.90
CA LEU A 178 -5.50 -9.54 -18.44
C LEU A 178 -4.40 -9.69 -17.37
N THR A 179 -4.63 -9.14 -16.17
CA THR A 179 -3.71 -9.30 -15.02
C THR A 179 -3.53 -10.76 -14.63
N ASN A 180 -4.60 -11.56 -14.68
CA ASN A 180 -4.53 -13.00 -14.38
C ASN A 180 -3.69 -13.78 -15.39
N ARG A 181 -3.55 -13.29 -16.62
CA ARG A 181 -2.65 -13.86 -17.65
C ARG A 181 -1.21 -13.32 -17.53
N LEU A 182 -1.08 -12.01 -17.29
CA LEU A 182 0.23 -11.35 -17.21
C LEU A 182 1.03 -11.76 -15.99
N PHE A 183 0.37 -11.93 -14.84
CA PHE A 183 1.08 -12.15 -13.58
C PHE A 183 1.88 -13.47 -13.59
N PRO A 184 1.32 -14.64 -13.97
CA PRO A 184 2.09 -15.88 -14.10
C PRO A 184 3.23 -15.74 -15.12
N LEU A 185 2.96 -15.13 -16.28
CA LEU A 185 3.98 -14.90 -17.30
C LEU A 185 5.18 -14.11 -16.77
N LEU A 186 4.95 -13.05 -16.00
CA LEU A 186 6.02 -12.23 -15.41
C LEU A 186 6.80 -12.98 -14.31
N GLU A 187 6.14 -13.86 -13.57
CA GLU A 187 6.79 -14.73 -12.58
C GLU A 187 7.67 -15.79 -13.29
N ASP A 188 7.15 -16.44 -14.33
CA ASP A 188 7.88 -17.43 -15.13
C ASP A 188 9.12 -16.83 -15.82
N LEU A 189 8.98 -15.60 -16.33
CA LEU A 189 10.08 -14.83 -16.92
C LEU A 189 11.03 -14.23 -15.87
N LYS A 190 10.77 -14.43 -14.57
CA LYS A 190 11.54 -13.84 -13.45
C LYS A 190 11.74 -12.33 -13.61
N THR A 191 10.77 -11.65 -14.19
CA THR A 191 10.84 -10.22 -14.44
C THR A 191 10.71 -9.40 -13.17
N LEU A 192 9.82 -9.84 -12.25
CA LEU A 192 9.62 -9.13 -11.00
C LEU A 192 10.74 -9.50 -10.02
N PRO A 193 11.51 -8.51 -9.53
CA PRO A 193 12.63 -8.77 -8.63
C PRO A 193 12.15 -9.31 -7.28
N ASP A 194 12.92 -10.20 -6.67
CA ASP A 194 12.56 -10.84 -5.39
C ASP A 194 12.43 -9.87 -4.23
N HIS A 195 13.11 -8.72 -4.28
CA HIS A 195 13.01 -7.68 -3.27
C HIS A 195 11.74 -6.82 -3.36
N GLN A 196 10.94 -6.94 -4.43
CA GLN A 196 9.63 -6.28 -4.56
C GLN A 196 8.54 -7.17 -3.96
N PHE A 197 8.05 -6.81 -2.79
CA PHE A 197 6.99 -7.53 -2.09
C PHE A 197 5.61 -6.91 -2.33
N GLY A 198 5.56 -5.64 -2.68
CA GLY A 198 4.31 -4.99 -3.01
C GLY A 198 3.68 -5.58 -4.27
N ILE A 199 2.32 -5.72 -4.26
CA ILE A 199 1.54 -6.11 -5.44
C ILE A 199 1.68 -7.60 -5.84
N ARG A 200 2.58 -8.35 -5.20
CA ARG A 200 2.74 -9.80 -5.43
C ARG A 200 1.78 -10.61 -4.56
N LYS A 201 1.28 -11.72 -5.11
CA LYS A 201 0.46 -12.68 -4.34
C LYS A 201 1.31 -13.30 -3.23
N GLN A 202 0.67 -13.62 -2.10
CA GLN A 202 1.29 -14.23 -0.92
C GLN A 202 2.35 -13.36 -0.23
N HIS A 203 2.64 -12.16 -0.71
CA HIS A 203 3.52 -11.20 -0.03
C HIS A 203 2.69 -10.18 0.74
N SER A 204 3.13 -9.83 1.94
CA SER A 204 2.49 -8.83 2.78
C SER A 204 3.50 -7.80 3.30
N THR A 205 2.97 -6.73 3.88
CA THR A 205 3.79 -5.73 4.56
C THR A 205 4.59 -6.32 5.73
N ILE A 206 4.13 -7.44 6.30
CA ILE A 206 4.79 -8.07 7.46
C ILE A 206 6.09 -8.75 7.03
N GLU A 207 6.09 -9.55 5.93
CA GLU A 207 7.31 -10.15 5.40
C GLU A 207 8.32 -9.08 4.99
N GLN A 208 7.86 -7.98 4.37
CA GLN A 208 8.72 -6.86 4.01
C GLN A 208 9.40 -6.22 5.22
N ILE A 209 8.63 -5.95 6.28
CA ILE A 209 9.19 -5.40 7.52
C ILE A 209 10.09 -6.42 8.21
N HIS A 210 9.74 -7.71 8.16
CA HIS A 210 10.57 -8.79 8.73
C HIS A 210 11.92 -8.85 8.03
N GLN A 211 11.96 -8.78 6.68
CA GLN A 211 13.22 -8.73 5.93
C GLN A 211 14.13 -7.60 6.41
N ILE A 212 13.60 -6.39 6.54
CA ILE A 212 14.37 -5.23 7.03
C ILE A 212 14.83 -5.44 8.47
N THR A 213 13.94 -5.85 9.36
CA THR A 213 14.27 -6.02 10.78
C THR A 213 15.19 -7.20 11.02
N HIS A 214 15.13 -8.25 10.19
CA HIS A 214 16.06 -9.36 10.21
C HIS A 214 17.48 -8.88 9.89
N ASN A 215 17.69 -8.15 8.79
CA ASN A 215 18.99 -7.58 8.41
C ASN A 215 19.55 -6.63 9.47
N ILE A 216 18.70 -5.77 10.04
CA ILE A 216 19.09 -4.89 11.13
C ILE A 216 19.50 -5.70 12.37
N SER A 217 18.72 -6.72 12.75
CA SER A 217 19.00 -7.56 13.92
C SER A 217 20.32 -8.30 13.77
N GLN A 218 20.61 -8.89 12.61
CA GLN A 218 21.91 -9.51 12.31
C GLN A 218 23.07 -8.53 12.46
N THR A 219 22.87 -7.29 12.01
CA THR A 219 23.88 -6.23 12.13
C THR A 219 24.12 -5.86 13.61
N LEU A 220 23.05 -5.75 14.39
CA LEU A 220 23.13 -5.44 15.83
C LEU A 220 23.81 -6.57 16.61
N GLU A 221 23.53 -7.85 16.30
CA GLU A 221 24.21 -9.02 16.89
C GLU A 221 25.73 -9.00 16.64
N LYS A 222 26.13 -8.63 15.43
CA LYS A 222 27.56 -8.49 15.05
C LYS A 222 28.18 -7.18 15.56
N LYS A 223 27.47 -6.37 16.38
CA LYS A 223 27.91 -5.06 16.89
C LYS A 223 28.36 -4.10 15.79
N LYS A 224 27.79 -4.20 14.60
CA LYS A 224 28.06 -3.33 13.44
C LYS A 224 27.13 -2.12 13.42
N TYR A 225 27.32 -1.25 12.44
CA TYR A 225 26.44 -0.14 12.10
C TYR A 225 25.61 -0.51 10.87
N CYS A 226 24.33 -0.22 10.86
CA CYS A 226 23.49 -0.27 9.70
C CYS A 226 22.98 1.13 9.37
N SER A 227 23.46 1.68 8.25
CA SER A 227 22.92 2.88 7.63
C SER A 227 21.67 2.51 6.86
N ALA A 228 20.54 3.18 7.08
CA ALA A 228 19.31 2.92 6.35
C ALA A 228 18.60 4.22 5.96
N VAL A 229 18.12 4.30 4.72
CA VAL A 229 17.22 5.37 4.24
C VAL A 229 15.92 4.77 3.80
N PHE A 230 14.83 5.42 4.21
CA PHE A 230 13.47 5.16 3.78
C PHE A 230 13.06 6.29 2.84
N LEU A 231 12.95 5.99 1.56
CA LEU A 231 12.70 6.97 0.51
C LEU A 231 11.20 7.26 0.36
N ASP A 232 10.86 8.53 0.18
CA ASP A 232 9.51 8.99 -0.21
C ASP A 232 9.57 9.50 -1.66
N ILE A 233 9.00 8.75 -2.59
CA ILE A 233 8.94 9.13 -4.01
C ILE A 233 7.74 10.05 -4.22
N GLN A 234 7.97 11.20 -4.84
CA GLN A 234 6.91 12.18 -5.10
C GLN A 234 5.94 11.66 -6.16
N GLN A 235 4.67 11.45 -5.77
CA GLN A 235 3.60 11.09 -6.72
C GLN A 235 3.96 9.89 -7.62
N ALA A 236 4.59 8.85 -7.04
CA ALA A 236 5.19 7.73 -7.77
C ALA A 236 4.27 7.14 -8.86
N PHE A 237 3.02 6.83 -8.50
CA PHE A 237 2.03 6.28 -9.45
C PHE A 237 1.57 7.30 -10.50
N ASP A 238 1.49 8.58 -10.14
CA ASP A 238 0.95 9.64 -11.00
C ASP A 238 1.98 10.17 -12.00
N LYS A 239 3.28 9.86 -11.77
CA LYS A 239 4.42 10.34 -12.58
C LYS A 239 5.07 9.26 -13.44
N VAL A 240 4.51 8.06 -13.51
CA VAL A 240 4.99 7.03 -14.43
C VAL A 240 4.88 7.53 -15.86
N TRP A 241 5.99 7.76 -16.53
CA TRP A 241 6.01 8.28 -17.90
C TRP A 241 5.61 7.20 -18.90
N HIS A 242 4.56 7.41 -19.68
CA HIS A 242 3.96 6.41 -20.55
C HIS A 242 4.93 5.88 -21.61
N GLU A 243 5.70 6.73 -22.29
CA GLU A 243 6.67 6.28 -23.31
C GLU A 243 7.77 5.40 -22.71
N ARG A 244 8.31 5.79 -21.55
CA ARG A 244 9.31 5.00 -20.84
C ARG A 244 8.74 3.70 -20.29
N LEU A 245 7.48 3.70 -19.85
CA LEU A 245 6.78 2.48 -19.49
C LEU A 245 6.59 1.56 -20.71
N LEU A 246 6.17 2.11 -21.85
CA LEU A 246 6.04 1.37 -23.10
C LEU A 246 7.36 0.74 -23.54
N TYR A 247 8.47 1.47 -23.41
CA TYR A 247 9.81 0.94 -23.66
C TYR A 247 10.11 -0.31 -22.80
N LYS A 248 9.83 -0.25 -21.48
CA LYS A 248 10.04 -1.39 -20.58
C LYS A 248 9.09 -2.54 -20.90
N LEU A 249 7.82 -2.25 -21.17
CA LEU A 249 6.84 -3.26 -21.57
C LEU A 249 7.26 -3.97 -22.87
N LYS A 250 7.79 -3.23 -23.85
CA LYS A 250 8.29 -3.79 -25.10
C LYS A 250 9.50 -4.71 -24.90
N LYS A 251 10.34 -4.42 -23.90
CA LYS A 251 11.49 -5.26 -23.55
C LYS A 251 11.13 -6.58 -22.88
N VAL A 252 10.05 -6.58 -22.09
CA VAL A 252 9.73 -7.64 -21.14
C VAL A 252 8.62 -8.54 -21.63
N LEU A 253 7.65 -7.99 -22.37
CA LEU A 253 6.44 -8.71 -22.74
C LEU A 253 6.47 -9.18 -24.19
N PRO A 254 5.81 -10.32 -24.49
CA PRO A 254 5.52 -10.74 -25.86
C PRO A 254 4.69 -9.67 -26.60
N HIS A 255 4.85 -9.61 -27.93
CA HIS A 255 4.19 -8.64 -28.81
C HIS A 255 2.69 -8.48 -28.53
N THR A 256 1.96 -9.58 -28.43
CA THR A 256 0.50 -9.57 -28.25
C THR A 256 0.04 -8.86 -26.96
N TYR A 257 0.80 -8.97 -25.88
CA TYR A 257 0.51 -8.23 -24.64
C TYR A 257 0.87 -6.75 -24.76
N TYR A 258 2.01 -6.46 -25.40
CA TYR A 258 2.42 -5.08 -25.65
C TYR A 258 1.40 -4.32 -26.51
N SER A 259 0.91 -4.96 -27.60
CA SER A 259 -0.05 -4.39 -28.53
C SER A 259 -1.39 -4.01 -27.87
N ILE A 260 -1.79 -4.71 -26.81
CA ILE A 260 -3.00 -4.36 -26.03
C ILE A 260 -2.69 -3.26 -24.98
N LEU A 261 -1.51 -3.30 -24.36
CA LEU A 261 -1.14 -2.35 -23.32
C LEU A 261 -0.78 -0.97 -23.89
N LYS A 262 -0.26 -0.90 -25.12
CA LYS A 262 0.02 0.37 -25.81
C LYS A 262 -1.25 1.22 -25.95
N PRO A 263 -2.35 0.76 -26.60
CA PRO A 263 -3.58 1.55 -26.67
C PRO A 263 -4.26 1.74 -25.31
N TYR A 264 -4.05 0.87 -24.31
CA TYR A 264 -4.52 1.08 -22.93
C TYR A 264 -3.89 2.33 -22.31
N LEU A 265 -2.61 2.60 -22.54
CA LEU A 265 -1.87 3.74 -21.97
C LEU A 265 -2.05 5.03 -22.75
N THR A 266 -2.25 4.95 -24.07
CA THR A 266 -2.29 6.13 -24.96
C THR A 266 -3.67 6.79 -24.97
N ASN A 267 -3.70 8.13 -25.15
CA ASN A 267 -4.89 8.95 -25.29
C ASN A 267 -5.91 8.76 -24.12
N ARG A 268 -5.40 8.63 -22.91
CA ARG A 268 -6.23 8.59 -21.71
C ARG A 268 -6.70 9.99 -21.32
N GLN A 269 -7.88 10.04 -20.70
CA GLN A 269 -8.49 11.29 -20.25
C GLN A 269 -9.05 11.15 -18.84
N PHE A 270 -9.23 12.27 -18.17
CA PHE A 270 -9.94 12.32 -16.89
C PHE A 270 -10.90 13.50 -16.82
N MET A 271 -11.89 13.37 -15.98
CA MET A 271 -12.80 14.42 -15.53
C MET A 271 -12.84 14.41 -14.00
N VAL A 272 -13.00 15.56 -13.39
CA VAL A 272 -13.15 15.69 -11.94
C VAL A 272 -14.61 15.85 -11.59
N LYS A 273 -15.10 14.98 -10.68
CA LYS A 273 -16.41 15.12 -10.07
C LYS A 273 -16.28 15.67 -8.65
N TYR A 274 -16.95 16.80 -8.41
CA TYR A 274 -17.08 17.38 -7.08
C TYR A 274 -18.55 17.76 -6.82
N ALA A 275 -19.17 17.15 -5.81
CA ALA A 275 -20.62 17.22 -5.59
C ALA A 275 -21.39 16.87 -6.89
N ASP A 276 -22.21 17.77 -7.38
CA ASP A 276 -22.98 17.59 -8.64
C ASP A 276 -22.25 18.17 -9.86
N ALA A 277 -21.15 18.89 -9.67
CA ALA A 277 -20.35 19.45 -10.76
C ALA A 277 -19.39 18.42 -11.35
N ILE A 278 -19.28 18.42 -12.68
CA ILE A 278 -18.33 17.60 -13.44
C ILE A 278 -17.63 18.53 -14.42
N THR A 279 -16.29 18.41 -14.52
CA THR A 279 -15.51 19.20 -15.48
C THR A 279 -15.57 18.62 -16.89
N THR A 280 -15.09 19.36 -17.87
CA THR A 280 -14.68 18.82 -19.18
C THR A 280 -13.56 17.78 -19.00
N THR A 281 -13.23 17.06 -20.05
CA THR A 281 -12.15 16.07 -20.05
C THR A 281 -10.77 16.71 -20.23
N PHE A 282 -9.79 16.21 -19.50
CA PHE A 282 -8.38 16.60 -19.57
C PHE A 282 -7.51 15.41 -19.96
N PRO A 283 -6.41 15.60 -20.69
CA PRO A 283 -5.51 14.51 -21.08
C PRO A 283 -4.70 14.00 -19.87
N ILE A 284 -4.29 12.71 -19.95
CA ILE A 284 -3.34 12.08 -19.06
C ILE A 284 -2.13 11.65 -19.90
N GLU A 285 -0.98 12.28 -19.67
CA GLU A 285 0.27 12.02 -20.37
C GLU A 285 1.24 11.16 -19.54
N ALA A 286 1.02 11.13 -18.24
CA ALA A 286 1.78 10.31 -17.30
C ALA A 286 0.86 9.72 -16.22
N GLY A 287 1.33 8.68 -15.58
CA GLY A 287 0.70 8.03 -14.46
C GLY A 287 -0.12 6.79 -14.82
N THR A 288 -0.18 5.89 -13.84
CA THR A 288 -1.11 4.75 -13.86
C THR A 288 -2.31 5.09 -12.99
N PRO A 289 -3.56 4.91 -13.47
CA PRO A 289 -4.72 5.39 -12.72
C PRO A 289 -4.82 4.77 -11.33
N GLN A 290 -4.84 5.60 -10.28
CA GLN A 290 -5.05 5.14 -8.90
C GLN A 290 -6.47 4.58 -8.75
N GLY A 291 -6.64 3.28 -8.92
CA GLY A 291 -7.93 2.58 -8.92
C GLY A 291 -8.13 1.65 -10.12
N SER A 292 -7.18 1.58 -11.05
CA SER A 292 -7.11 0.52 -12.06
C SER A 292 -6.61 -0.79 -11.44
N VAL A 293 -6.87 -1.90 -12.11
CA VAL A 293 -6.38 -3.22 -11.69
C VAL A 293 -4.97 -3.47 -12.23
N LEU A 294 -4.68 -2.96 -13.43
CA LEU A 294 -3.35 -3.06 -14.06
C LEU A 294 -2.33 -2.08 -13.48
N GLY A 295 -2.76 -0.92 -12.97
CA GLY A 295 -1.88 0.15 -12.51
C GLY A 295 -0.74 -0.32 -11.58
N PRO A 296 -1.05 -1.07 -10.53
CA PRO A 296 -0.02 -1.61 -9.64
C PRO A 296 1.00 -2.51 -10.35
N LEU A 297 0.56 -3.40 -11.23
CA LEU A 297 1.46 -4.28 -11.99
C LEU A 297 2.36 -3.49 -12.95
N LEU A 298 1.79 -2.50 -13.65
CA LEU A 298 2.53 -1.61 -14.55
C LEU A 298 3.59 -0.80 -13.79
N PHE A 299 3.28 -0.34 -12.58
CA PHE A 299 4.25 0.32 -11.70
C PHE A 299 5.38 -0.64 -11.30
N SER A 300 5.07 -1.89 -10.95
CA SER A 300 6.08 -2.89 -10.63
C SER A 300 7.00 -3.17 -11.82
N ILE A 301 6.46 -3.28 -13.05
CA ILE A 301 7.26 -3.43 -14.26
C ILE A 301 8.13 -2.18 -14.50
N TYR A 302 7.61 -0.98 -14.22
CA TYR A 302 8.38 0.25 -14.38
C TYR A 302 9.59 0.32 -13.45
N THR A 303 9.53 -0.32 -12.29
CA THR A 303 10.58 -0.31 -11.26
C THR A 303 11.43 -1.57 -11.21
N THR A 304 11.35 -2.48 -12.20
CA THR A 304 12.06 -3.76 -12.19
C THR A 304 13.58 -3.64 -12.22
N ASP A 305 14.11 -2.61 -12.87
CA ASP A 305 15.54 -2.40 -13.11
C ASP A 305 16.17 -1.38 -12.13
N LEU A 306 15.64 -1.31 -10.90
CA LEU A 306 16.27 -0.57 -9.82
C LEU A 306 17.72 -1.03 -9.63
N PRO A 307 18.71 -0.12 -9.57
CA PRO A 307 20.12 -0.51 -9.48
C PRO A 307 20.42 -1.14 -8.12
N ILE A 308 20.95 -2.36 -8.16
CA ILE A 308 21.41 -3.08 -6.98
C ILE A 308 22.93 -2.88 -6.88
N SER A 309 23.36 -2.13 -5.87
CA SER A 309 24.78 -1.90 -5.61
C SER A 309 25.32 -2.93 -4.60
N THR A 310 26.56 -3.37 -4.78
CA THR A 310 27.23 -4.31 -3.87
C THR A 310 27.26 -3.76 -2.44
N GLY A 311 26.87 -4.58 -1.48
CA GLY A 311 26.83 -4.22 -0.06
C GLY A 311 25.61 -3.43 0.37
N ILE A 312 24.60 -3.27 -0.53
CA ILE A 312 23.34 -2.61 -0.22
C ILE A 312 22.20 -3.62 -0.35
N THR A 313 21.37 -3.69 0.67
CA THR A 313 20.10 -4.40 0.65
C THR A 313 19.01 -3.43 0.25
N ILE A 314 18.25 -3.78 -0.78
CA ILE A 314 17.07 -3.04 -1.24
C ILE A 314 15.83 -3.80 -0.82
N ALA A 315 14.84 -3.08 -0.36
CA ALA A 315 13.54 -3.62 0.03
C ALA A 315 12.43 -2.67 -0.48
N THR A 316 11.60 -3.14 -1.40
CA THR A 316 10.55 -2.34 -2.02
C THR A 316 9.16 -2.91 -1.75
N PHE A 317 8.22 -2.05 -1.41
CA PHE A 317 6.81 -2.38 -1.28
C PHE A 317 5.99 -1.34 -2.05
N ALA A 318 5.74 -1.60 -3.31
CA ALA A 318 5.24 -0.62 -4.28
C ALA A 318 6.20 0.59 -4.37
N ASP A 319 5.75 1.78 -3.98
CA ASP A 319 6.55 3.02 -3.96
C ASP A 319 7.38 3.19 -2.67
N ASP A 320 7.03 2.49 -1.59
CA ASP A 320 7.81 2.51 -0.35
C ASP A 320 9.13 1.75 -0.52
N THR A 321 10.24 2.47 -0.62
CA THR A 321 11.57 1.92 -0.86
C THR A 321 12.47 2.14 0.34
N ALA A 322 13.10 1.07 0.84
CA ALA A 322 14.10 1.12 1.89
C ALA A 322 15.44 0.56 1.38
N LEU A 323 16.52 1.24 1.72
CA LEU A 323 17.91 0.86 1.41
C LEU A 323 18.67 0.69 2.71
N LEU A 324 19.51 -0.34 2.82
CA LEU A 324 20.31 -0.62 4.00
C LEU A 324 21.74 -0.99 3.58
N ALA A 325 22.74 -0.49 4.32
CA ALA A 325 24.13 -0.94 4.23
C ALA A 325 24.71 -1.14 5.61
N SER A 326 25.46 -2.22 5.81
CA SER A 326 25.99 -2.61 7.11
C SER A 326 27.51 -2.77 7.10
N HIS A 327 28.22 -2.13 8.06
CA HIS A 327 29.66 -2.28 8.20
C HIS A 327 30.10 -2.09 9.67
N ALA A 328 31.29 -2.62 10.03
CA ALA A 328 31.85 -2.44 11.36
C ALA A 328 32.33 -1.00 11.61
N ASN A 329 32.78 -0.31 10.58
CA ASN A 329 33.20 1.10 10.61
C ASN A 329 32.03 1.98 10.12
N PRO A 330 31.59 3.02 10.86
CA PRO A 330 30.46 3.88 10.50
C PRO A 330 30.73 4.71 9.25
N THR A 331 31.99 5.13 9.00
CA THR A 331 32.35 5.92 7.81
C THR A 331 32.24 5.06 6.55
N ILE A 332 32.72 3.81 6.59
CA ILE A 332 32.61 2.87 5.46
C ILE A 332 31.14 2.51 5.21
N ALA A 333 30.34 2.32 6.28
CA ALA A 333 28.90 2.09 6.12
C ALA A 333 28.22 3.23 5.35
N SER A 334 28.52 4.49 5.74
CA SER A 334 27.96 5.67 5.05
C SER A 334 28.49 5.86 3.63
N SER A 335 29.80 5.68 3.39
CA SER A 335 30.35 5.87 2.05
C SER A 335 29.86 4.82 1.04
N THR A 336 29.76 3.55 1.48
CA THR A 336 29.15 2.49 0.67
C THR A 336 27.68 2.81 0.39
N PHE A 337 26.97 3.30 1.40
CA PHE A 337 25.59 3.67 1.29
C PHE A 337 25.37 4.87 0.34
N GLN A 338 26.23 5.92 0.44
CA GLN A 338 26.18 7.09 -0.44
C GLN A 338 26.35 6.70 -1.90
N ARG A 339 27.33 5.85 -2.24
CA ARG A 339 27.50 5.35 -3.61
C ARG A 339 26.26 4.68 -4.17
N GLY A 340 25.53 3.93 -3.34
CA GLY A 340 24.27 3.33 -3.74
C GLY A 340 23.15 4.36 -3.94
N LEU A 341 23.07 5.37 -3.08
CA LEU A 341 22.13 6.48 -3.26
C LEU A 341 22.42 7.24 -4.56
N ASP A 342 23.69 7.52 -4.88
CA ASP A 342 24.08 8.19 -6.11
C ASP A 342 23.66 7.39 -7.36
N SER A 343 23.78 6.05 -7.29
CA SER A 343 23.29 5.15 -8.35
C SER A 343 21.77 5.20 -8.50
N MET A 344 21.05 5.21 -7.39
CA MET A 344 19.60 5.34 -7.36
C MET A 344 19.13 6.71 -7.87
N GLU A 345 19.81 7.79 -7.51
CA GLU A 345 19.53 9.14 -7.96
C GLU A 345 19.60 9.24 -9.49
N LYS A 346 20.68 8.70 -10.09
CA LYS A 346 20.83 8.60 -11.55
C LYS A 346 19.67 7.82 -12.19
N TRP A 347 19.27 6.72 -11.57
CA TRP A 347 18.15 5.92 -12.03
C TRP A 347 16.82 6.69 -11.95
N PHE A 348 16.54 7.35 -10.81
CA PHE A 348 15.33 8.16 -10.65
C PHE A 348 15.27 9.29 -11.68
N HIS A 349 16.38 9.97 -11.91
CA HIS A 349 16.47 11.01 -12.94
C HIS A 349 16.22 10.43 -14.34
N LYS A 350 16.89 9.31 -14.69
CA LYS A 350 16.71 8.61 -15.97
C LYS A 350 15.24 8.21 -16.21
N TRP A 351 14.51 7.79 -15.19
CA TRP A 351 13.13 7.30 -15.32
C TRP A 351 12.08 8.35 -14.94
N GLY A 352 12.47 9.60 -14.71
CA GLY A 352 11.57 10.72 -14.49
C GLY A 352 10.88 10.72 -13.13
N PHE A 353 11.45 10.09 -12.12
CA PHE A 353 10.98 10.19 -10.74
C PHE A 353 11.71 11.30 -9.98
N LYS A 354 11.03 11.87 -9.00
CA LYS A 354 11.61 12.79 -8.02
C LYS A 354 11.49 12.22 -6.62
N ILE A 355 12.59 12.26 -5.88
CA ILE A 355 12.60 11.89 -4.46
C ILE A 355 12.16 13.12 -3.66
N ASN A 356 11.48 12.89 -2.54
CA ASN A 356 11.19 13.92 -1.56
C ASN A 356 12.21 13.83 -0.43
N GLU A 357 13.31 14.56 -0.54
CA GLU A 357 14.44 14.51 0.38
C GLU A 357 14.00 14.89 1.80
N LYS A 358 13.11 15.87 1.94
CA LYS A 358 12.61 16.36 3.24
C LYS A 358 11.73 15.36 3.97
N LYS A 359 11.05 14.47 3.25
CA LYS A 359 10.22 13.42 3.83
C LYS A 359 10.95 12.09 3.93
N SER A 360 11.95 11.86 3.10
CA SER A 360 12.84 10.70 3.24
C SER A 360 13.51 10.75 4.62
N THR A 361 13.76 9.61 5.21
CA THR A 361 14.29 9.53 6.58
C THR A 361 15.50 8.63 6.61
N TYR A 362 16.60 9.16 7.15
CA TYR A 362 17.81 8.43 7.43
C TYR A 362 17.84 7.96 8.89
N VAL A 363 18.24 6.72 9.13
CA VAL A 363 18.40 6.13 10.47
C VAL A 363 19.69 5.33 10.53
N THR A 364 20.48 5.51 11.58
CA THR A 364 21.58 4.61 11.93
C THR A 364 21.12 3.60 12.97
N PHE A 365 20.96 2.34 12.59
CA PHE A 365 20.68 1.27 13.54
C PHE A 365 22.00 0.76 14.13
N THR A 366 22.16 0.90 15.43
CA THR A 366 23.36 0.46 16.15
C THR A 366 23.13 0.44 17.67
N LEU A 367 23.87 -0.40 18.38
CA LEU A 367 23.91 -0.41 19.85
C LEU A 367 24.94 0.58 20.41
N ARG A 368 25.84 1.07 19.56
CA ARG A 368 26.94 1.97 19.95
C ARG A 368 26.44 3.41 20.10
N LYS A 369 27.19 4.26 20.80
CA LYS A 369 26.86 5.69 20.96
C LYS A 369 27.03 6.47 19.65
N GLN A 370 28.13 6.18 18.92
CA GLN A 370 28.45 6.81 17.64
C GLN A 370 27.38 6.48 16.59
N ILE A 371 27.09 7.41 15.71
CA ILE A 371 26.22 7.26 14.56
C ILE A 371 27.05 7.33 13.26
N CYS A 372 26.49 6.82 12.18
CA CYS A 372 27.09 6.97 10.86
C CYS A 372 27.02 8.43 10.37
N PRO A 373 28.00 8.91 9.59
CA PRO A 373 27.94 10.19 8.91
C PRO A 373 26.64 10.34 8.10
N GLN A 374 26.20 11.58 7.97
CA GLN A 374 24.98 11.90 7.22
C GLN A 374 25.19 11.64 5.72
N VAL A 375 24.09 11.35 5.03
CA VAL A 375 24.05 11.10 3.59
C VAL A 375 23.17 12.15 2.90
N SER A 376 23.42 12.36 1.62
CA SER A 376 22.67 13.34 0.81
C SER A 376 22.01 12.68 -0.41
N ILE A 377 20.97 13.31 -0.90
CA ILE A 377 20.27 12.99 -2.15
C ILE A 377 20.05 14.33 -2.87
N ASN A 378 20.39 14.42 -4.14
CA ASN A 378 20.32 15.69 -4.92
C ASN A 378 21.07 16.85 -4.20
N ASN A 379 22.21 16.57 -3.58
CA ASN A 379 22.99 17.51 -2.75
C ASN A 379 22.21 18.04 -1.50
N ILE A 380 21.08 17.46 -1.16
CA ILE A 380 20.30 17.81 0.05
C ILE A 380 20.51 16.72 1.09
N THR A 381 20.94 17.12 2.29
CA THR A 381 21.12 16.18 3.41
C THR A 381 19.79 15.57 3.83
N VAL A 382 19.73 14.23 3.88
CA VAL A 382 18.54 13.52 4.33
C VAL A 382 18.38 13.65 5.85
N PRO A 383 17.19 14.00 6.37
CA PRO A 383 16.94 14.13 7.79
C PRO A 383 17.28 12.86 8.58
N ASN A 384 18.20 12.96 9.54
CA ASN A 384 18.55 11.87 10.44
C ASN A 384 17.59 11.83 11.62
N LYS A 385 17.04 10.65 11.93
CA LYS A 385 16.11 10.43 13.04
C LYS A 385 16.45 9.15 13.80
N ASP A 386 16.10 9.12 15.10
CA ASP A 386 16.23 7.91 15.92
C ASP A 386 15.13 6.86 15.65
N THR A 387 14.06 7.26 14.98
CA THR A 387 12.93 6.39 14.65
C THR A 387 12.40 6.68 13.26
N VAL A 388 11.93 5.64 12.59
CA VAL A 388 11.26 5.76 11.29
C VAL A 388 9.95 4.98 11.29
N ARG A 389 8.95 5.53 10.61
CA ARG A 389 7.70 4.82 10.36
C ARG A 389 7.74 4.22 8.95
N TYR A 390 7.69 2.88 8.89
CA TYR A 390 7.70 2.14 7.64
C TYR A 390 6.55 1.12 7.61
N LEU A 391 5.76 1.10 6.55
CA LEU A 391 4.61 0.21 6.36
C LEU A 391 3.71 0.07 7.61
N GLY A 392 3.46 1.18 8.30
CA GLY A 392 2.59 1.21 9.49
C GLY A 392 3.21 0.78 10.81
N MET A 393 4.50 0.42 10.82
CA MET A 393 5.28 0.12 12.03
C MET A 393 6.35 1.18 12.29
N THR A 394 6.66 1.45 13.56
CA THR A 394 7.72 2.38 13.98
C THR A 394 8.96 1.56 14.38
N LEU A 395 10.05 1.73 13.65
CA LEU A 395 11.34 1.12 13.93
C LEU A 395 12.21 2.12 14.68
N ASP A 396 12.70 1.75 15.85
CA ASP A 396 13.65 2.54 16.62
C ASP A 396 15.09 2.08 16.40
N ARG A 397 16.05 2.98 16.60
CA ARG A 397 17.48 2.76 16.37
C ARG A 397 18.03 1.45 16.93
N ARG A 398 17.44 0.93 18.01
CA ARG A 398 17.88 -0.30 18.69
C ARG A 398 16.90 -1.46 18.50
N LEU A 399 15.86 -1.32 17.68
CA LEU A 399 14.77 -2.29 17.49
C LEU A 399 14.18 -2.81 18.81
N THR A 400 13.92 -1.91 19.76
CA THR A 400 13.30 -2.28 21.05
C THR A 400 11.79 -2.36 20.98
N TRP A 401 11.19 -1.84 19.90
CA TRP A 401 9.76 -1.70 19.69
C TRP A 401 9.04 -0.80 20.71
N LYS A 402 9.77 -0.16 21.62
CA LYS A 402 9.20 0.70 22.67
C LYS A 402 8.34 1.82 22.05
N GLN A 403 8.90 2.55 21.08
CA GLN A 403 8.19 3.66 20.45
C GLN A 403 6.95 3.17 19.70
N HIS A 404 7.05 2.05 18.96
CA HIS A 404 5.90 1.44 18.27
C HIS A 404 4.77 1.11 19.24
N ILE A 405 5.07 0.48 20.36
CA ILE A 405 4.09 0.09 21.37
C ILE A 405 3.44 1.33 22.02
N LEU A 406 4.22 2.38 22.29
CA LEU A 406 3.69 3.64 22.82
C LEU A 406 2.75 4.33 21.81
N ASP A 407 3.14 4.38 20.54
CA ASP A 407 2.30 4.92 19.46
C ASP A 407 0.99 4.14 19.33
N LYS A 408 1.06 2.80 19.38
CA LYS A 408 -0.14 1.94 19.37
C LYS A 408 -1.02 2.15 20.60
N SER A 409 -0.42 2.28 21.79
CA SER A 409 -1.15 2.58 23.03
C SER A 409 -1.90 3.91 22.93
N LYS A 410 -1.28 4.94 22.35
CA LYS A 410 -1.93 6.24 22.09
C LYS A 410 -3.10 6.10 21.12
N GLN A 411 -2.86 5.47 19.95
CA GLN A 411 -3.91 5.21 18.95
C GLN A 411 -5.10 4.42 19.52
N LEU A 412 -4.82 3.45 20.39
CA LEU A 412 -5.85 2.65 21.05
C LEU A 412 -6.69 3.48 22.02
N ARG A 413 -6.07 4.37 22.80
CA ARG A 413 -6.79 5.27 23.72
C ARG A 413 -7.68 6.23 22.94
N ASP A 414 -7.14 6.87 21.91
CA ASP A 414 -7.90 7.80 21.05
C ASP A 414 -9.10 7.08 20.40
N LYS A 415 -8.87 5.84 19.95
CA LYS A 415 -9.92 5.04 19.34
C LYS A 415 -10.95 4.59 20.36
N LEU A 416 -10.52 4.13 21.53
CA LEU A 416 -11.41 3.74 22.62
C LEU A 416 -12.30 4.92 23.06
N ASN A 417 -11.74 6.11 23.21
CA ASN A 417 -12.49 7.31 23.59
C ASN A 417 -13.60 7.62 22.58
N LYS A 418 -13.33 7.50 21.28
CA LYS A 418 -14.34 7.69 20.22
C LYS A 418 -15.48 6.66 20.27
N PHE A 419 -15.21 5.45 20.77
CA PHE A 419 -16.18 4.36 20.85
C PHE A 419 -16.68 4.10 22.26
N TYR A 420 -16.27 4.90 23.26
CA TYR A 420 -16.56 4.66 24.66
C TYR A 420 -18.07 4.64 24.97
N TRP A 421 -18.84 5.47 24.29
CA TRP A 421 -20.30 5.49 24.41
C TRP A 421 -20.97 4.18 23.95
N LEU A 422 -20.31 3.39 23.07
CA LEU A 422 -20.79 2.08 22.64
C LEU A 422 -20.24 0.93 23.51
N ILE A 423 -18.97 1.00 23.92
CA ILE A 423 -18.27 -0.11 24.57
C ILE A 423 -18.19 0.09 26.10
N GLY A 424 -18.31 1.31 26.57
CA GLY A 424 -18.12 1.69 27.95
C GLY A 424 -19.23 1.20 28.90
N ARG A 425 -19.03 1.45 30.20
CA ARG A 425 -19.91 0.98 31.28
C ARG A 425 -21.37 1.44 31.13
N ARG A 426 -21.59 2.68 30.66
CA ARG A 426 -22.94 3.27 30.51
C ARG A 426 -23.67 2.83 29.22
N SER A 427 -23.06 2.02 28.39
CA SER A 427 -23.69 1.54 27.15
C SER A 427 -24.76 0.48 27.43
N SER A 428 -25.93 0.61 26.83
CA SER A 428 -27.04 -0.34 26.87
C SER A 428 -26.86 -1.55 25.96
N LEU A 429 -25.76 -1.62 25.19
CA LEU A 429 -25.50 -2.75 24.31
C LEU A 429 -25.19 -4.01 25.10
N SER A 430 -25.64 -5.16 24.57
CA SER A 430 -25.32 -6.46 25.17
C SER A 430 -23.81 -6.71 25.18
N THR A 431 -23.34 -7.52 26.13
CA THR A 431 -21.92 -7.89 26.26
C THR A 431 -21.39 -8.52 24.97
N GLN A 432 -22.18 -9.34 24.28
CA GLN A 432 -21.78 -9.99 23.03
C GLN A 432 -21.51 -8.96 21.93
N ILE A 433 -22.33 -7.93 21.83
CA ILE A 433 -22.15 -6.84 20.86
C ILE A 433 -20.89 -6.04 21.19
N LYS A 434 -20.68 -5.71 22.47
CA LYS A 434 -19.47 -5.00 22.93
C LYS A 434 -18.20 -5.78 22.60
N ILE A 435 -18.21 -7.12 22.79
CA ILE A 435 -17.10 -8.02 22.43
C ILE A 435 -16.86 -8.00 20.91
N THR A 436 -17.93 -8.05 20.12
CA THR A 436 -17.82 -7.98 18.66
C THR A 436 -17.19 -6.66 18.21
N LEU A 437 -17.60 -5.53 18.78
CA LEU A 437 -16.98 -4.22 18.54
C LEU A 437 -15.51 -4.19 18.96
N TYR A 438 -15.17 -4.74 20.12
CA TYR A 438 -13.78 -4.87 20.56
C TYR A 438 -12.94 -5.65 19.54
N LYS A 439 -13.42 -6.84 19.13
CA LYS A 439 -12.73 -7.71 18.16
C LYS A 439 -12.59 -7.06 16.78
N ALA A 440 -13.62 -6.32 16.31
CA ALA A 440 -13.63 -5.72 14.99
C ALA A 440 -12.89 -4.37 14.89
N VAL A 441 -12.87 -3.59 15.98
CA VAL A 441 -12.42 -2.20 15.95
C VAL A 441 -11.14 -1.98 16.75
N ILE A 442 -11.05 -2.51 17.97
CA ILE A 442 -9.93 -2.26 18.89
C ILE A 442 -8.79 -3.25 18.68
N LYS A 443 -9.10 -4.55 18.68
CA LYS A 443 -8.10 -5.64 18.57
C LYS A 443 -7.21 -5.48 17.33
N PRO A 444 -7.70 -5.20 16.11
CA PRO A 444 -6.86 -5.12 14.91
C PRO A 444 -5.78 -4.03 14.97
N VAL A 445 -5.94 -3.00 15.79
CA VAL A 445 -4.97 -1.91 15.91
C VAL A 445 -3.65 -2.40 16.51
N TRP A 446 -3.71 -3.25 17.53
CA TRP A 446 -2.52 -3.75 18.21
C TRP A 446 -2.04 -5.10 17.67
N THR A 447 -2.92 -5.91 17.05
CA THR A 447 -2.49 -7.18 16.45
C THR A 447 -1.72 -7.01 15.14
N TYR A 448 -1.75 -5.83 14.50
CA TYR A 448 -0.96 -5.57 13.31
C TYR A 448 0.54 -5.65 13.61
N GLY A 449 1.24 -6.54 12.90
CA GLY A 449 2.67 -6.78 13.06
C GLY A 449 3.08 -7.43 14.38
N ILE A 450 2.13 -8.02 15.11
CA ILE A 450 2.37 -8.66 16.42
C ILE A 450 3.46 -9.74 16.36
N GLN A 451 3.65 -10.39 15.21
CA GLN A 451 4.69 -11.38 14.97
C GLN A 451 6.09 -10.77 15.13
N LEU A 452 6.24 -9.50 14.80
CA LEU A 452 7.50 -8.77 14.85
C LEU A 452 7.67 -8.01 16.16
N TRP A 453 6.75 -7.08 16.49
CA TRP A 453 6.87 -6.30 17.71
C TRP A 453 6.67 -7.13 18.99
N GLY A 454 6.09 -8.32 18.90
CA GLY A 454 6.00 -9.28 20.00
C GLY A 454 7.35 -9.77 20.51
N THR A 455 8.45 -9.45 19.83
CA THR A 455 9.83 -9.67 20.32
C THR A 455 10.27 -8.60 21.33
N ALA A 456 9.46 -7.61 21.63
CA ALA A 456 9.74 -6.58 22.60
C ALA A 456 9.89 -7.14 24.03
N ASN A 457 10.54 -6.39 24.91
CA ASN A 457 10.65 -6.73 26.31
C ASN A 457 9.29 -6.84 26.98
N ASN A 458 9.17 -7.71 27.98
CA ASN A 458 7.92 -7.95 28.70
C ASN A 458 7.29 -6.65 29.25
N SER A 459 8.11 -5.72 29.77
CA SER A 459 7.66 -4.41 30.27
C SER A 459 6.93 -3.57 29.20
N ASN A 460 7.37 -3.65 27.95
CA ASN A 460 6.72 -2.96 26.83
C ASN A 460 5.42 -3.69 26.44
N ILE A 461 5.42 -5.02 26.39
CA ILE A 461 4.23 -5.82 26.08
C ILE A 461 3.13 -5.60 27.11
N GLU A 462 3.49 -5.48 28.40
CA GLU A 462 2.57 -5.21 29.49
C GLU A 462 1.82 -3.86 29.35
N ILE A 463 2.34 -2.90 28.58
CA ILE A 463 1.61 -1.66 28.28
C ILE A 463 0.31 -1.98 27.53
N LEU A 464 0.38 -2.87 26.55
CA LEU A 464 -0.78 -3.28 25.75
C LEU A 464 -1.67 -4.26 26.53
N GLN A 465 -1.09 -5.16 27.34
CA GLN A 465 -1.88 -6.06 28.20
C GLN A 465 -2.70 -5.26 29.21
N ARG A 466 -2.11 -4.27 29.87
CA ARG A 466 -2.84 -3.38 30.80
C ARG A 466 -3.96 -2.61 30.10
N PHE A 467 -3.71 -2.13 28.88
CA PHE A 467 -4.75 -1.48 28.07
C PHE A 467 -5.89 -2.46 27.76
N GLN A 468 -5.58 -3.69 27.33
CA GLN A 468 -6.57 -4.74 27.06
C GLN A 468 -7.40 -5.04 28.29
N SER A 469 -6.78 -5.32 29.43
CA SER A 469 -7.45 -5.65 30.68
C SER A 469 -8.37 -4.53 31.15
N LYS A 470 -7.92 -3.26 31.11
CA LYS A 470 -8.76 -2.09 31.43
C LYS A 470 -9.97 -1.97 30.50
N THR A 471 -9.77 -2.21 29.22
CA THR A 471 -10.85 -2.13 28.23
C THR A 471 -11.89 -3.23 28.45
N LEU A 472 -11.46 -4.48 28.66
CA LEU A 472 -12.35 -5.61 28.91
C LEU A 472 -13.11 -5.46 30.23
N ARG A 473 -12.46 -4.97 31.28
CA ARG A 473 -13.08 -4.66 32.56
C ARG A 473 -14.17 -3.58 32.43
N SER A 474 -13.89 -2.52 31.69
CA SER A 474 -14.87 -1.47 31.40
C SER A 474 -16.05 -1.97 30.57
N LEU A 475 -15.82 -2.89 29.64
CA LEU A 475 -16.84 -3.50 28.77
C LEU A 475 -17.83 -4.35 29.57
N LEU A 476 -17.36 -5.09 30.60
CA LEU A 476 -18.18 -5.93 31.48
C LEU A 476 -18.79 -5.17 32.67
N ASN A 477 -18.36 -3.94 32.93
CA ASN A 477 -18.58 -3.26 34.20
C ASN A 477 -18.12 -4.10 35.40
N ALA A 478 -17.00 -4.83 35.26
CA ALA A 478 -16.50 -5.76 36.25
C ALA A 478 -16.01 -5.03 37.51
N SER A 479 -16.37 -5.55 38.67
CA SER A 479 -15.93 -5.07 39.98
C SER A 479 -14.40 -5.25 40.14
N TRP A 480 -13.81 -4.47 41.03
CA TRP A 480 -12.34 -4.43 41.22
C TRP A 480 -11.74 -5.79 41.66
N TYR A 481 -12.48 -6.59 42.43
CA TYR A 481 -12.07 -7.92 42.95
C TYR A 481 -12.08 -9.02 41.89
N VAL A 482 -12.72 -8.83 40.72
CA VAL A 482 -12.69 -9.84 39.64
C VAL A 482 -11.31 -9.81 39.00
N THR A 483 -10.62 -10.96 38.96
CA THR A 483 -9.28 -11.06 38.37
C THR A 483 -9.31 -10.87 36.85
N ASN A 484 -8.21 -10.36 36.28
CA ASN A 484 -8.11 -10.23 34.82
C ASN A 484 -8.15 -11.61 34.12
N GLU A 485 -7.60 -12.63 34.74
CA GLU A 485 -7.63 -14.01 34.24
C GLU A 485 -9.07 -14.52 34.09
N THR A 486 -9.90 -14.32 35.13
CA THR A 486 -11.33 -14.67 35.10
C THR A 486 -12.04 -13.93 33.94
N ILE A 487 -11.75 -12.65 33.74
CA ILE A 487 -12.32 -11.85 32.64
C ILE A 487 -11.94 -12.45 31.29
N HIS A 488 -10.66 -12.76 31.08
CA HIS A 488 -10.16 -13.34 29.82
C HIS A 488 -10.81 -14.71 29.54
N ARG A 489 -10.89 -15.56 30.56
CA ARG A 489 -11.48 -16.91 30.46
C ARG A 489 -12.96 -16.83 30.12
N ASN A 490 -13.75 -16.05 30.84
CA ASN A 490 -15.20 -15.92 30.64
C ASN A 490 -15.56 -15.31 29.28
N LEU A 491 -14.79 -14.31 28.81
CA LEU A 491 -15.01 -13.69 27.50
C LEU A 491 -14.44 -14.51 26.34
N LYS A 492 -13.67 -15.57 26.61
CA LYS A 492 -12.91 -16.32 25.62
C LYS A 492 -12.06 -15.41 24.72
N ILE A 493 -11.44 -14.39 25.35
CA ILE A 493 -10.55 -13.46 24.67
C ILE A 493 -9.12 -13.76 25.13
N PRO A 494 -8.20 -14.14 24.21
CA PRO A 494 -6.83 -14.44 24.58
C PRO A 494 -6.11 -13.19 25.11
N THR A 495 -5.13 -13.40 25.96
CA THR A 495 -4.19 -12.35 26.40
C THR A 495 -3.34 -11.87 25.22
N VAL A 496 -2.62 -10.75 25.38
CA VAL A 496 -1.69 -10.29 24.36
C VAL A 496 -0.62 -11.34 24.08
N LYS A 497 -0.12 -12.03 25.12
CA LYS A 497 0.89 -13.10 24.98
C LYS A 497 0.36 -14.30 24.19
N ASP A 498 -0.86 -14.77 24.50
CA ASP A 498 -1.48 -15.89 23.77
C ASP A 498 -1.70 -15.55 22.29
N GLU A 499 -2.15 -14.32 22.02
CA GLU A 499 -2.33 -13.86 20.64
C GLU A 499 -1.00 -13.73 19.89
N MET A 500 0.09 -13.35 20.57
CA MET A 500 1.44 -13.36 20.01
C MET A 500 1.85 -14.77 19.61
N HIS A 501 1.74 -15.76 20.51
CA HIS A 501 2.10 -17.15 20.21
C HIS A 501 1.28 -17.71 19.04
N LYS A 502 -0.03 -17.50 19.07
CA LYS A 502 -0.93 -17.93 17.99
C LYS A 502 -0.58 -17.29 16.63
N SER A 503 -0.31 -15.98 16.63
CA SER A 503 -0.01 -15.26 15.40
C SER A 503 1.37 -15.65 14.86
N ARG A 504 2.33 -15.90 15.75
CA ARG A 504 3.67 -16.34 15.39
C ARG A 504 3.65 -17.74 14.76
N SER A 505 2.97 -18.71 15.38
CA SER A 505 2.85 -20.06 14.82
C SER A 505 2.27 -20.04 13.39
N ARG A 506 1.19 -19.29 13.16
CA ARG A 506 0.60 -19.14 11.82
C ARG A 506 1.56 -18.49 10.84
N TYR A 507 2.28 -17.47 11.27
CA TYR A 507 3.24 -16.75 10.44
C TYR A 507 4.39 -17.68 10.03
N ASN A 508 4.97 -18.43 10.95
CA ASN A 508 6.07 -19.36 10.68
C ASN A 508 5.65 -20.43 9.67
N THR A 509 4.43 -21.00 9.80
CA THR A 509 3.90 -21.95 8.83
C THR A 509 3.77 -21.30 7.43
N GLY A 510 3.33 -20.04 7.34
CA GLY A 510 3.20 -19.32 6.09
C GLY A 510 4.56 -19.05 5.43
N VAL A 511 5.57 -18.68 6.22
CA VAL A 511 6.93 -18.38 5.74
C VAL A 511 7.64 -19.65 5.26
N ASN A 512 7.53 -20.77 5.99
CA ASN A 512 8.12 -22.06 5.59
C ASN A 512 7.61 -22.55 4.24
N ASN A 513 6.36 -22.29 3.91
CA ASN A 513 5.72 -22.72 2.66
C ASN A 513 5.77 -21.64 1.56
N HIS A 514 6.60 -20.62 1.73
CA HIS A 514 6.66 -19.50 0.79
C HIS A 514 7.59 -19.81 -0.38
N HIS A 515 7.21 -19.41 -1.60
CA HIS A 515 8.01 -19.65 -2.81
C HIS A 515 9.17 -18.66 -3.02
N ASN A 516 9.14 -17.49 -2.37
CA ASN A 516 10.20 -16.48 -2.49
C ASN A 516 11.37 -16.81 -1.55
N PRO A 517 12.62 -17.01 -2.07
CA PRO A 517 13.78 -17.32 -1.23
C PRO A 517 14.08 -16.28 -0.15
N LEU A 518 13.85 -14.99 -0.42
CA LEU A 518 14.06 -13.94 0.57
C LEU A 518 13.09 -14.04 1.77
N VAL A 519 11.95 -14.68 1.58
CA VAL A 519 10.98 -14.92 2.68
C VAL A 519 11.36 -16.17 3.45
N THR A 520 11.68 -17.28 2.78
CA THR A 520 12.06 -18.53 3.45
C THR A 520 13.34 -18.37 4.28
N GLN A 521 14.32 -17.59 3.80
CA GLN A 521 15.55 -17.27 4.53
C GLN A 521 15.30 -16.50 5.85
N LEU A 522 14.14 -15.87 6.04
CA LEU A 522 13.82 -15.17 7.29
C LEU A 522 13.71 -16.10 8.50
N LEU A 523 13.51 -17.39 8.28
CA LEU A 523 13.44 -18.42 9.32
C LEU A 523 14.79 -19.14 9.53
N ASP A 524 15.77 -18.91 8.66
CA ASP A 524 17.07 -19.53 8.78
C ASP A 524 17.87 -18.89 9.92
N THR A 525 18.14 -19.69 10.96
CA THR A 525 18.89 -19.27 12.15
C THR A 525 20.23 -19.99 12.29
N THR A 526 20.61 -20.79 11.31
CA THR A 526 21.76 -21.71 11.39
C THR A 526 23.12 -21.02 11.62
N ASP A 527 23.28 -19.77 11.15
CA ASP A 527 24.53 -18.99 11.27
C ASP A 527 24.54 -17.94 12.41
N GLN A 528 23.55 -17.95 13.31
CA GLN A 528 23.38 -16.87 14.27
C GLN A 528 24.02 -17.20 15.63
N THR A 529 25.22 -16.70 15.87
CA THR A 529 25.74 -16.54 17.24
C THR A 529 24.91 -15.50 17.99
N ARG A 530 23.94 -15.94 18.79
CA ARG A 530 23.10 -15.06 19.62
C ARG A 530 23.90 -14.46 20.75
N ARG A 531 24.39 -13.23 20.59
CA ARG A 531 25.09 -12.45 21.64
C ARG A 531 24.14 -11.60 22.46
N LEU A 532 22.99 -11.20 21.86
CA LEU A 532 22.01 -10.36 22.53
C LEU A 532 20.88 -11.24 23.10
N LYS A 533 20.50 -11.01 24.36
CA LYS A 533 19.32 -11.64 25.00
C LYS A 533 18.03 -11.09 24.41
N ARG A 534 17.93 -11.05 23.08
CA ARG A 534 16.73 -10.62 22.35
C ARG A 534 15.91 -11.82 21.92
N LYS A 535 14.60 -11.68 22.01
CA LYS A 535 13.69 -12.62 21.38
C LYS A 535 13.65 -12.35 19.88
N TYR A 536 13.65 -13.39 19.10
CA TYR A 536 13.41 -13.31 17.66
C TYR A 536 11.96 -13.66 17.34
N PRO A 537 11.45 -13.31 16.14
CA PRO A 537 10.10 -13.70 15.74
C PRO A 537 9.84 -15.21 15.81
N LEU A 538 10.90 -16.00 15.87
CA LEU A 538 10.88 -17.47 15.93
C LEU A 538 10.90 -18.03 17.36
N ASP A 539 11.36 -17.24 18.33
CA ASP A 539 11.33 -17.67 19.74
C ASP A 539 9.88 -17.58 20.26
#